data_091eff3e55fc1caf5c83e4cdf228a57c
#
_entry.id   091eff3e55fc1caf5c83e4cdf228a57c
#
_cell.length_a   1.000
_cell.length_b   1.000
_cell.length_c   1.000
_cell.angle_alpha   90.00
_cell.angle_beta   90.00
_cell.angle_gamma   90.00
#
_symmetry.space_group_name_H-M   'P 1'
#
loop_
_entity.id
_entity.type
_entity.pdbx_description
1 polymer ?
#
loop_
_entity_poly.entity_id
_entity_poly.type
_entity_poly.pdbx_seq_one_letter_code
_entity_poly.pdbx_strand_id
1 'polypeptide(L)'
;MNKIKFADYNEGQDIPELRVGPIKQMDLVRYAGASGDFNPIHNDVEFAKSAGLPGTIAHGMYIMALMGRQVTNWAPPTQVKFFGVKFKGMSLPGETMVFTGKIKKKKEENGDKLLMVSLTAANDKGEVKVSGDLTVKAE
;
A
#
# COMPACT_ATOMS: atom_id res chain seq x y z
N MET A 1 -13.25 -8.44 -13.54
CA MET A 1 -12.09 -9.00 -12.81
C MET A 1 -12.41 -10.42 -12.37
N ASN A 2 -11.52 -11.35 -12.64
CA ASN A 2 -11.73 -12.73 -12.23
C ASN A 2 -11.59 -12.88 -10.72
N LYS A 3 -12.40 -13.76 -10.14
CA LYS A 3 -12.31 -14.05 -8.70
C LYS A 3 -11.04 -14.85 -8.39
N ILE A 4 -10.48 -14.60 -7.22
CA ILE A 4 -9.36 -15.36 -6.69
C ILE A 4 -9.85 -16.74 -6.27
N LYS A 5 -9.21 -17.79 -6.80
CA LYS A 5 -9.48 -19.18 -6.44
C LYS A 5 -8.38 -19.70 -5.54
N PHE A 6 -8.78 -20.39 -4.48
CA PHE A 6 -7.86 -20.89 -3.46
C PHE A 6 -6.82 -21.89 -4.04
N ALA A 7 -7.26 -22.71 -5.01
CA ALA A 7 -6.41 -23.71 -5.62
C ALA A 7 -5.30 -23.14 -6.53
N ASP A 8 -5.47 -21.90 -7.01
CA ASP A 8 -4.53 -21.30 -7.98
C ASP A 8 -3.28 -20.71 -7.30
N TYR A 9 -3.22 -20.68 -5.98
CA TYR A 9 -2.14 -20.03 -5.22
C TYR A 9 -1.50 -20.97 -4.21
N ASN A 10 -0.20 -20.78 -3.99
CA ASN A 10 0.59 -21.52 -3.02
C ASN A 10 1.20 -20.57 -1.97
N GLU A 11 1.47 -21.10 -0.79
CA GLU A 11 2.26 -20.39 0.21
C GLU A 11 3.65 -20.07 -0.35
N GLY A 12 4.15 -18.86 -0.06
CA GLY A 12 5.39 -18.34 -0.60
C GLY A 12 5.29 -17.70 -1.99
N GLN A 13 4.15 -17.81 -2.65
CA GLN A 13 3.94 -17.21 -3.97
C GLN A 13 3.73 -15.70 -3.85
N ASP A 14 4.33 -14.96 -4.79
CA ASP A 14 4.13 -13.52 -4.90
C ASP A 14 2.82 -13.18 -5.61
N ILE A 15 2.18 -12.10 -5.19
CA ILE A 15 1.09 -11.48 -5.94
C ILE A 15 1.67 -10.41 -6.87
N PRO A 16 0.91 -9.94 -7.89
CA PRO A 16 1.41 -8.95 -8.82
C PRO A 16 1.92 -7.67 -8.14
N GLU A 17 3.11 -7.25 -8.55
CA GLU A 17 3.75 -6.01 -8.11
C GLU A 17 3.05 -4.79 -8.71
N LEU A 18 3.05 -3.68 -7.97
CA LEU A 18 2.68 -2.37 -8.48
C LEU A 18 3.84 -1.39 -8.26
N ARG A 19 4.20 -0.65 -9.30
CA ARG A 19 5.15 0.46 -9.21
C ARG A 19 4.44 1.77 -9.47
N VAL A 20 4.71 2.76 -8.63
CA VAL A 20 4.13 4.10 -8.74
C VAL A 20 5.22 5.13 -8.45
N GLY A 21 5.38 6.05 -9.38
CA GLY A 21 6.34 7.14 -9.18
C GLY A 21 7.04 7.55 -10.47
N PRO A 22 7.97 8.50 -10.34
CA PRO A 22 8.29 9.19 -9.09
C PRO A 22 7.10 9.96 -8.51
N ILE A 23 6.96 9.97 -7.20
CA ILE A 23 5.92 10.76 -6.50
C ILE A 23 6.18 12.23 -6.82
N LYS A 24 5.15 12.92 -7.30
CA LYS A 24 5.21 14.36 -7.60
C LYS A 24 4.53 15.16 -6.50
N GLN A 25 5.00 16.39 -6.28
CA GLN A 25 4.32 17.29 -5.34
C GLN A 25 2.84 17.45 -5.68
N MET A 26 2.50 17.47 -6.97
CA MET A 26 1.11 17.57 -7.44
C MET A 26 0.25 16.37 -7.02
N ASP A 27 0.83 15.19 -6.87
CA ASP A 27 0.10 14.01 -6.36
C ASP A 27 -0.33 14.23 -4.92
N LEU A 28 0.53 14.85 -4.10
CA LEU A 28 0.22 15.19 -2.71
C LEU A 28 -0.83 16.29 -2.62
N VAL A 29 -0.78 17.28 -3.50
CA VAL A 29 -1.81 18.34 -3.60
C VAL A 29 -3.18 17.73 -3.93
N ARG A 30 -3.22 16.84 -4.91
CA ARG A 30 -4.47 16.14 -5.28
C ARG A 30 -5.01 15.30 -4.13
N TYR A 31 -4.13 14.57 -3.46
CA TYR A 31 -4.53 13.75 -2.33
C TYR A 31 -5.03 14.59 -1.15
N ALA A 32 -4.38 15.71 -0.84
CA ALA A 32 -4.84 16.67 0.16
C ALA A 32 -6.27 17.16 -0.14
N GLY A 33 -6.53 17.52 -1.40
CA GLY A 33 -7.85 17.93 -1.85
C GLY A 33 -8.91 16.84 -1.76
N ALA A 34 -8.56 15.60 -2.11
CA ALA A 34 -9.48 14.46 -2.08
C ALA A 34 -9.75 13.96 -0.66
N SER A 35 -8.76 13.97 0.22
CA SER A 35 -8.85 13.43 1.58
C SER A 35 -9.27 14.46 2.62
N GLY A 36 -9.11 15.74 2.33
CA GLY A 36 -9.27 16.83 3.30
C GLY A 36 -8.09 16.96 4.28
N ASP A 37 -7.00 16.23 4.07
CA ASP A 37 -5.77 16.35 4.88
C ASP A 37 -4.87 17.43 4.30
N PHE A 38 -5.05 18.67 4.77
CA PHE A 38 -4.31 19.85 4.36
C PHE A 38 -3.16 20.20 5.32
N ASN A 39 -2.65 19.24 6.07
CA ASN A 39 -1.50 19.49 6.93
C ASN A 39 -0.35 20.04 6.07
N PRO A 40 0.21 21.21 6.41
CA PRO A 40 1.21 21.89 5.59
C PRO A 40 2.52 21.09 5.40
N ILE A 41 2.80 20.10 6.25
CA ILE A 41 3.97 19.23 6.05
C ILE A 41 3.96 18.50 4.70
N HIS A 42 2.79 18.38 4.05
CA HIS A 42 2.64 17.72 2.76
C HIS A 42 2.77 18.65 1.57
N ASN A 43 2.60 19.97 1.76
CA ASN A 43 2.47 20.92 0.67
C ASN A 43 3.32 22.20 0.80
N ASP A 44 3.85 22.50 1.97
CA ASP A 44 4.66 23.68 2.24
C ASP A 44 6.06 23.26 2.66
N VAL A 45 7.04 23.49 1.78
CA VAL A 45 8.44 23.08 1.98
C VAL A 45 9.06 23.80 3.18
N GLU A 46 8.80 25.10 3.31
CA GLU A 46 9.38 25.88 4.42
C GLU A 46 8.79 25.45 5.76
N PHE A 47 7.48 25.22 5.80
CA PHE A 47 6.83 24.69 6.99
C PHE A 47 7.39 23.30 7.35
N ALA A 48 7.49 22.39 6.38
CA ALA A 48 8.01 21.05 6.61
C ALA A 48 9.43 21.08 7.17
N LYS A 49 10.31 21.92 6.62
CA LYS A 49 11.67 22.11 7.13
C LYS A 49 11.69 22.70 8.54
N SER A 50 10.82 23.66 8.83
CA SER A 50 10.71 24.23 10.18
C SER A 50 10.24 23.20 11.22
N ALA A 51 9.51 22.19 10.77
CA ALA A 51 9.08 21.05 11.60
C ALA A 51 10.15 19.93 11.70
N GLY A 52 11.36 20.15 11.17
CA GLY A 52 12.47 19.20 11.25
C GLY A 52 12.47 18.13 10.15
N LEU A 53 11.65 18.30 9.11
CA LEU A 53 11.59 17.36 7.97
C LEU A 53 12.55 17.79 6.85
N PRO A 54 13.00 16.87 6.00
CA PRO A 54 13.91 17.20 4.88
C PRO A 54 13.23 18.05 3.80
N GLY A 55 11.93 18.08 3.76
CA GLY A 55 11.05 18.76 2.82
C GLY A 55 9.64 18.25 3.02
N THR A 56 8.76 18.46 2.05
CA THR A 56 7.42 17.88 2.11
C THR A 56 7.48 16.35 2.10
N ILE A 57 6.55 15.73 2.81
CA ILE A 57 6.42 14.28 2.87
C ILE A 57 5.05 13.85 2.35
N ALA A 58 4.99 12.63 1.79
CA ALA A 58 3.72 12.05 1.36
C ALA A 58 2.85 11.72 2.58
N HIS A 59 1.54 11.91 2.45
CA HIS A 59 0.58 11.39 3.42
C HIS A 59 0.76 9.87 3.57
N GLY A 60 0.83 9.37 4.78
CA GLY A 60 0.88 7.92 5.02
C GLY A 60 -0.32 7.22 4.38
N MET A 61 -1.51 7.82 4.50
CA MET A 61 -2.74 7.27 3.92
C MET A 61 -2.73 7.27 2.38
N TYR A 62 -1.98 8.18 1.72
CA TYR A 62 -1.76 8.13 0.28
C TYR A 62 -0.99 6.86 -0.12
N ILE A 63 0.07 6.53 0.61
CA ILE A 63 0.84 5.30 0.35
C ILE A 63 -0.01 4.05 0.65
N MET A 64 -0.81 4.08 1.73
CA MET A 64 -1.76 3.00 2.01
C MET A 64 -2.80 2.85 0.89
N ALA A 65 -3.30 3.94 0.34
CA ALA A 65 -4.25 3.91 -0.78
C ALA A 65 -3.63 3.27 -2.05
N LEU A 66 -2.36 3.56 -2.33
CA LEU A 66 -1.63 2.92 -3.43
C LEU A 66 -1.44 1.41 -3.19
N MET A 67 -1.16 1.01 -1.96
CA MET A 67 -1.12 -0.41 -1.58
C MET A 67 -2.51 -1.06 -1.75
N GLY A 68 -3.57 -0.37 -1.38
CA GLY A 68 -4.94 -0.80 -1.65
C GLY A 68 -5.24 -0.97 -3.15
N ARG A 69 -4.68 -0.09 -3.98
CA ARG A 69 -4.76 -0.22 -5.44
C ARG A 69 -4.03 -1.48 -5.94
N GLN A 70 -2.87 -1.82 -5.40
CA GLN A 70 -2.21 -3.10 -5.71
C GLN A 70 -3.14 -4.28 -5.40
N VAL A 71 -3.74 -4.26 -4.21
CA VAL A 71 -4.68 -5.31 -3.78
C VAL A 71 -5.85 -5.42 -4.72
N THR A 72 -6.50 -4.29 -5.06
CA THR A 72 -7.70 -4.32 -5.92
C THR A 72 -7.41 -4.52 -7.40
N ASN A 73 -6.16 -4.34 -7.84
CA ASN A 73 -5.72 -4.79 -9.16
C ASN A 73 -5.61 -6.32 -9.26
N TRP A 74 -5.38 -6.97 -8.13
CA TRP A 74 -5.23 -8.44 -8.06
C TRP A 74 -6.52 -9.14 -7.64
N ALA A 75 -7.17 -8.71 -6.57
CA ALA A 75 -8.35 -9.34 -6.00
C ALA A 75 -9.57 -8.42 -6.04
N PRO A 76 -10.75 -8.94 -6.39
CA PRO A 76 -11.98 -8.15 -6.30
C PRO A 76 -12.20 -7.64 -4.86
N PRO A 77 -12.64 -6.39 -4.67
CA PRO A 77 -12.92 -5.85 -3.33
C PRO A 77 -13.88 -6.72 -2.50
N THR A 78 -14.79 -7.42 -3.16
CA THR A 78 -15.76 -8.32 -2.50
C THR A 78 -15.13 -9.53 -1.84
N GLN A 79 -13.90 -9.89 -2.24
CA GLN A 79 -13.15 -10.99 -1.64
C GLN A 79 -12.18 -10.51 -0.54
N VAL A 80 -11.95 -9.21 -0.38
CA VAL A 80 -11.10 -8.66 0.67
C VAL A 80 -11.84 -8.72 2.01
N LYS A 81 -11.29 -9.45 2.97
CA LYS A 81 -11.83 -9.59 4.33
C LYS A 81 -11.14 -8.68 5.32
N PHE A 82 -9.85 -8.46 5.13
CA PHE A 82 -9.05 -7.62 6.00
C PHE A 82 -7.94 -6.96 5.18
N PHE A 83 -7.70 -5.69 5.44
CA PHE A 83 -6.57 -4.92 4.94
C PHE A 83 -6.15 -3.92 6.00
N GLY A 84 -4.94 -4.04 6.49
CA GLY A 84 -4.40 -3.15 7.50
C GLY A 84 -2.91 -2.94 7.30
N VAL A 85 -2.39 -1.81 7.79
CA VAL A 85 -0.98 -1.44 7.61
C VAL A 85 -0.36 -0.90 8.88
N LYS A 86 0.98 -0.91 8.89
CA LYS A 86 1.84 -0.19 9.83
C LYS A 86 2.74 0.75 9.04
N PHE A 87 2.76 2.01 9.43
CA PHE A 87 3.65 3.01 8.85
C PHE A 87 5.04 2.90 9.48
N LYS A 88 6.06 2.70 8.65
CA LYS A 88 7.46 2.42 9.06
C LYS A 88 8.40 3.59 8.78
N GLY A 89 8.10 4.38 7.75
CA GLY A 89 8.97 5.47 7.32
C GLY A 89 8.23 6.48 6.46
N MET A 90 8.87 7.61 6.24
CA MET A 90 8.34 8.70 5.42
C MET A 90 8.66 8.45 3.95
N SER A 91 7.70 8.70 3.08
CA SER A 91 7.89 8.71 1.62
C SER A 91 7.99 10.14 1.14
N LEU A 92 8.93 10.38 0.23
CA LEU A 92 9.28 11.74 -0.22
C LEU A 92 8.91 11.92 -1.71
N PRO A 93 8.55 13.15 -2.11
CA PRO A 93 8.50 13.48 -3.54
C PRO A 93 9.82 13.10 -4.24
N GLY A 94 9.72 12.54 -5.44
CA GLY A 94 10.85 12.03 -6.21
C GLY A 94 11.13 10.54 -6.02
N GLU A 95 10.65 9.92 -4.94
CA GLU A 95 10.79 8.48 -4.73
C GLU A 95 9.80 7.69 -5.60
N THR A 96 10.25 6.56 -6.14
CA THR A 96 9.39 5.57 -6.79
C THR A 96 9.04 4.50 -5.78
N MET A 97 7.75 4.25 -5.60
CA MET A 97 7.26 3.26 -4.64
C MET A 97 7.00 1.92 -5.34
N VAL A 98 7.46 0.87 -4.70
CA VAL A 98 7.31 -0.52 -5.14
C VAL A 98 6.45 -1.25 -4.12
N PHE A 99 5.30 -1.73 -4.56
CA PHE A 99 4.35 -2.47 -3.73
C PHE A 99 4.43 -3.94 -4.09
N THR A 100 4.80 -4.76 -3.14
CA THR A 100 4.93 -6.22 -3.28
C THR A 100 4.04 -6.93 -2.28
N GLY A 101 3.75 -8.18 -2.56
CA GLY A 101 2.99 -9.00 -1.61
C GLY A 101 3.30 -10.48 -1.81
N LYS A 102 3.26 -11.22 -0.71
CA LYS A 102 3.55 -12.65 -0.68
C LYS A 102 2.50 -13.39 0.12
N ILE A 103 1.97 -14.47 -0.42
CA ILE A 103 1.05 -15.36 0.29
C ILE A 103 1.85 -16.09 1.36
N LYS A 104 1.61 -15.73 2.61
CA LYS A 104 2.33 -16.32 3.76
C LYS A 104 1.62 -17.54 4.32
N LYS A 105 0.30 -17.64 4.15
CA LYS A 105 -0.48 -18.76 4.69
C LYS A 105 -1.76 -18.97 3.91
N LYS A 106 -2.10 -20.23 3.71
CA LYS A 106 -3.42 -20.69 3.25
C LYS A 106 -4.11 -21.40 4.43
N LYS A 107 -5.37 -21.09 4.67
CA LYS A 107 -6.13 -21.81 5.68
C LYS A 107 -7.60 -21.92 5.31
N GLU A 108 -8.24 -22.95 5.85
CA GLU A 108 -9.69 -23.08 5.86
C GLU A 108 -10.18 -22.86 7.29
N GLU A 109 -11.16 -21.98 7.45
CA GLU A 109 -11.69 -21.61 8.76
C GLU A 109 -13.18 -21.34 8.63
N ASN A 110 -13.99 -22.04 9.41
CA ASN A 110 -15.46 -21.92 9.40
C ASN A 110 -16.08 -22.04 7.98
N GLY A 111 -15.53 -22.91 7.15
CA GLY A 111 -15.96 -23.09 5.76
C GLY A 111 -15.43 -22.06 4.77
N ASP A 112 -14.70 -21.06 5.23
CA ASP A 112 -14.05 -20.07 4.37
C ASP A 112 -12.63 -20.49 3.99
N LYS A 113 -12.29 -20.33 2.72
CA LYS A 113 -10.94 -20.54 2.18
C LYS A 113 -10.21 -19.19 2.17
N LEU A 114 -9.17 -19.05 2.97
CA LEU A 114 -8.49 -17.80 3.22
C LEU A 114 -7.04 -17.83 2.72
N LEU A 115 -6.67 -16.80 1.94
CA LEU A 115 -5.29 -16.49 1.61
C LEU A 115 -4.85 -15.31 2.49
N MET A 116 -3.82 -15.53 3.30
CA MET A 116 -3.21 -14.49 4.14
C MET A 116 -1.94 -14.01 3.44
N VAL A 117 -1.89 -12.72 3.16
CA VAL A 117 -0.84 -12.08 2.36
C VAL A 117 -0.13 -11.03 3.19
N SER A 118 1.21 -11.06 3.19
CA SER A 118 2.00 -9.94 3.70
C SER A 118 2.29 -8.96 2.56
N LEU A 119 2.10 -7.67 2.83
CA LEU A 119 2.29 -6.59 1.87
C LEU A 119 3.45 -5.70 2.31
N THR A 120 4.19 -5.16 1.35
CA THR A 120 5.28 -4.24 1.60
C THR A 120 5.26 -3.12 0.58
N ALA A 121 5.38 -1.88 1.05
CA ALA A 121 5.66 -0.72 0.21
C ALA A 121 7.07 -0.22 0.55
N ALA A 122 7.95 -0.22 -0.43
CA ALA A 122 9.31 0.27 -0.30
C ALA A 122 9.63 1.24 -1.43
N ASN A 123 10.65 2.10 -1.26
CA ASN A 123 11.19 2.83 -2.40
C ASN A 123 12.05 1.90 -3.28
N ASP A 124 12.54 2.40 -4.40
CA ASP A 124 13.38 1.64 -5.33
C ASP A 124 14.79 1.31 -4.78
N LYS A 125 15.16 1.86 -3.63
CA LYS A 125 16.37 1.50 -2.88
C LYS A 125 16.13 0.39 -1.85
N GLY A 126 14.90 -0.11 -1.74
CA GLY A 126 14.51 -1.15 -0.80
C GLY A 126 14.21 -0.65 0.62
N GLU A 127 14.10 0.65 0.84
CA GLU A 127 13.70 1.21 2.14
C GLU A 127 12.20 1.02 2.35
N VAL A 128 11.83 0.21 3.33
CA VAL A 128 10.43 -0.09 3.65
C VAL A 128 9.76 1.12 4.31
N LYS A 129 8.66 1.57 3.73
CA LYS A 129 7.86 2.71 4.21
C LYS A 129 6.56 2.26 4.89
N VAL A 130 5.96 1.20 4.39
CA VAL A 130 4.70 0.64 4.93
C VAL A 130 4.77 -0.87 4.85
N SER A 131 4.32 -1.55 5.89
CA SER A 131 4.05 -2.98 5.86
C SER A 131 2.56 -3.24 6.10
N GLY A 132 2.01 -4.26 5.47
CA GLY A 132 0.59 -4.55 5.56
C GLY A 132 0.27 -6.02 5.68
N ASP A 133 -0.93 -6.26 6.15
CA ASP A 133 -1.56 -7.58 6.17
C ASP A 133 -2.87 -7.53 5.39
N LEU A 134 -3.08 -8.55 4.60
CA LEU A 134 -4.27 -8.73 3.78
C LEU A 134 -4.81 -10.13 3.97
N THR A 135 -6.12 -10.24 4.10
CA THR A 135 -6.82 -11.52 4.06
C THR A 135 -7.84 -11.50 2.93
N VAL A 136 -7.73 -12.47 2.03
CA VAL A 136 -8.65 -12.65 0.90
C VAL A 136 -9.43 -13.93 1.11
N LYS A 137 -10.76 -13.84 1.00
CA LYS A 137 -11.64 -15.02 0.92
C LYS A 137 -11.68 -15.49 -0.53
N ALA A 138 -11.00 -16.58 -0.81
CA ALA A 138 -10.96 -17.20 -2.12
C ALA A 138 -12.14 -18.17 -2.33
N GLU A 139 -12.39 -18.52 -3.59
CA GLU A 139 -13.36 -19.57 -3.98
C GLU A 139 -12.73 -20.95 -4.04
#